data_49cbf01904a0ca84003823e9d1f1942c
#
_entry.id   49cbf01904a0ca84003823e9d1f1942c
#
_cell.length_a   1.000
_cell.length_b   1.000
_cell.length_c   1.000
_cell.angle_alpha   90.00
_cell.angle_beta   90.00
_cell.angle_gamma   90.00
#
_symmetry.space_group_name_H-M   'P 1'
#
loop_
_entity.id
_entity.type
_entity.pdbx_description
1 polymer ?
#
loop_
_entity_poly.entity_id
_entity_poly.type
_entity_poly.pdbx_seq_one_letter_code
_entity_poly.pdbx_strand_id
1 'polypeptide(L)'
;IEPIADNGTITLGSSGDTITVPTGATIDLSNATQTGVGETNTPAFYAYKSSGQSISDGTLTKVTFETELFDSDGKFADSRFTPTVAGYYFVSSTVSITNLPYGAYCLISPTKNGTQIFYALQVNGYSPANVDTPVTATFMVYLDADDYLEIFIEQNAGTSQNTRTGQEVRFMAQRITGA
;
A
#
# COMPACT_ATOMS: atom_id res chain seq x y z
N ILE A 1 -29.38 -31.71 19.00
CA ILE A 1 -29.23 -30.40 19.67
C ILE A 1 -30.55 -29.67 19.44
N GLU A 2 -31.31 -29.46 20.49
CA GLU A 2 -32.54 -28.68 20.39
C GLU A 2 -32.23 -27.21 20.13
N PRO A 3 -33.08 -26.52 19.32
CA PRO A 3 -32.91 -25.08 19.15
C PRO A 3 -33.12 -24.39 20.50
N ILE A 4 -32.12 -23.63 20.93
CA ILE A 4 -32.23 -22.81 22.13
C ILE A 4 -33.10 -21.61 21.74
N ALA A 5 -34.21 -21.43 22.47
CA ALA A 5 -35.04 -20.26 22.29
C ALA A 5 -34.27 -19.01 22.67
N ASP A 6 -34.34 -18.02 21.79
CA ASP A 6 -33.91 -16.63 21.93
C ASP A 6 -32.71 -16.30 22.82
N ASN A 7 -31.60 -15.89 22.21
CA ASN A 7 -30.37 -15.34 22.81
C ASN A 7 -29.50 -16.32 23.61
N GLY A 8 -29.59 -17.63 23.36
CA GLY A 8 -28.68 -18.61 23.96
C GLY A 8 -27.35 -18.70 23.23
N THR A 9 -26.25 -18.80 23.97
CA THR A 9 -24.93 -19.12 23.42
C THR A 9 -24.73 -20.63 23.37
N ILE A 10 -24.40 -21.18 22.20
CA ILE A 10 -23.91 -22.55 22.10
C ILE A 10 -22.39 -22.48 22.11
N THR A 11 -21.78 -22.98 23.17
CA THR A 11 -20.32 -23.11 23.22
C THR A 11 -19.93 -24.51 22.74
N LEU A 12 -19.16 -24.57 21.66
CA LEU A 12 -18.61 -25.81 21.13
C LEU A 12 -17.10 -25.81 21.39
N GLY A 13 -16.66 -26.66 22.31
CA GLY A 13 -15.26 -26.77 22.68
C GLY A 13 -14.79 -25.73 23.71
N SER A 14 -13.56 -25.92 24.16
CA SER A 14 -12.82 -25.05 25.08
C SER A 14 -11.58 -24.53 24.37
N SER A 15 -10.79 -23.65 25.01
CA SER A 15 -9.52 -23.18 24.46
C SER A 15 -8.59 -24.38 24.16
N GLY A 16 -8.17 -24.48 22.89
CA GLY A 16 -7.32 -25.57 22.39
C GLY A 16 -8.07 -26.74 21.74
N ASP A 17 -9.41 -26.77 21.83
CA ASP A 17 -10.20 -27.81 21.15
C ASP A 17 -10.32 -27.53 19.64
N THR A 18 -10.37 -28.63 18.87
CA THR A 18 -10.61 -28.57 17.44
C THR A 18 -12.00 -29.09 17.10
N ILE A 19 -12.78 -28.31 16.35
CA ILE A 19 -14.05 -28.75 15.79
C ILE A 19 -13.80 -29.15 14.35
N THR A 20 -13.85 -30.46 14.08
CA THR A 20 -13.64 -30.99 12.72
C THR A 20 -14.97 -31.16 12.00
N VAL A 21 -15.09 -30.52 10.83
CA VAL A 21 -16.20 -30.77 9.89
C VAL A 21 -15.73 -31.79 8.89
N PRO A 22 -16.39 -32.97 8.79
CA PRO A 22 -15.98 -34.03 7.87
C PRO A 22 -16.07 -33.58 6.38
N THR A 23 -15.29 -34.22 5.53
CA THR A 23 -15.36 -34.02 4.09
C THR A 23 -16.78 -34.22 3.57
N GLY A 24 -17.30 -33.25 2.82
CA GLY A 24 -18.66 -33.27 2.27
C GLY A 24 -19.75 -32.71 3.20
N ALA A 25 -19.42 -32.38 4.44
CA ALA A 25 -20.32 -31.64 5.32
C ALA A 25 -20.16 -30.13 5.12
N THR A 26 -21.23 -29.37 5.33
CA THR A 26 -21.27 -27.91 5.18
C THR A 26 -21.68 -27.26 6.50
N ILE A 27 -21.01 -26.15 6.86
CA ILE A 27 -21.51 -25.22 7.88
C ILE A 27 -22.07 -24.02 7.13
N ASP A 28 -23.37 -23.81 7.22
CA ASP A 28 -24.02 -22.62 6.66
C ASP A 28 -24.00 -21.48 7.70
N LEU A 29 -23.19 -20.47 7.43
CA LEU A 29 -23.05 -19.25 8.23
C LEU A 29 -23.58 -18.02 7.48
N SER A 30 -24.38 -18.19 6.44
CA SER A 30 -24.83 -17.11 5.54
C SER A 30 -25.60 -16.00 6.25
N ASN A 31 -26.30 -16.33 7.34
CA ASN A 31 -27.09 -15.39 8.13
C ASN A 31 -26.46 -15.04 9.48
N ALA A 32 -25.20 -15.42 9.72
CA ALA A 32 -24.52 -15.21 10.99
C ALA A 32 -23.44 -14.14 10.87
N THR A 33 -23.26 -13.34 11.91
CA THR A 33 -22.06 -12.52 12.04
C THR A 33 -20.90 -13.43 12.40
N GLN A 34 -19.92 -13.51 11.54
CA GLN A 34 -18.73 -14.33 11.75
C GLN A 34 -17.64 -13.47 12.43
N THR A 35 -17.15 -13.93 13.58
CA THR A 35 -16.06 -13.25 14.28
C THR A 35 -14.87 -14.19 14.38
N GLY A 36 -13.69 -13.73 13.98
CA GLY A 36 -12.47 -14.54 14.01
C GLY A 36 -12.39 -15.63 12.95
N VAL A 37 -13.23 -15.56 11.91
CA VAL A 37 -13.23 -16.51 10.78
C VAL A 37 -12.62 -15.84 9.56
N GLY A 38 -11.53 -16.39 9.07
CA GLY A 38 -10.79 -15.85 7.95
C GLY A 38 -9.83 -14.72 8.34
N GLU A 39 -8.81 -14.53 7.54
CA GLU A 39 -7.89 -13.42 7.68
C GLU A 39 -8.44 -12.19 6.96
N THR A 40 -8.27 -11.02 7.55
CA THR A 40 -8.61 -9.75 6.90
C THR A 40 -7.43 -9.27 6.05
N ASN A 41 -7.71 -8.56 4.95
CA ASN A 41 -6.68 -7.92 4.12
C ASN A 41 -6.09 -6.65 4.77
N THR A 42 -6.06 -6.61 6.09
CA THR A 42 -5.47 -5.52 6.88
C THR A 42 -4.10 -5.95 7.44
N PRO A 43 -3.19 -5.02 7.65
CA PRO A 43 -3.30 -3.57 7.39
C PRO A 43 -3.40 -3.23 5.91
N ALA A 44 -4.18 -2.18 5.60
CA ALA A 44 -4.28 -1.61 4.28
C ALA A 44 -4.42 -0.08 4.37
N PHE A 45 -3.81 0.66 3.45
CA PHE A 45 -3.92 2.12 3.40
C PHE A 45 -3.92 2.64 1.96
N TYR A 46 -4.43 3.85 1.82
CA TYR A 46 -4.31 4.67 0.61
C TYR A 46 -4.06 6.12 1.03
N ALA A 47 -2.92 6.65 0.65
CA ALA A 47 -2.55 8.04 0.88
C ALA A 47 -2.19 8.75 -0.44
N TYR A 48 -2.39 10.05 -0.48
CA TYR A 48 -2.10 10.85 -1.65
C TYR A 48 -1.54 12.23 -1.27
N LYS A 49 -1.05 12.92 -2.28
CA LYS A 49 -0.38 14.20 -2.12
C LYS A 49 -1.36 15.36 -2.23
N SER A 50 -1.46 16.20 -1.21
CA SER A 50 -2.33 17.40 -1.23
C SER A 50 -1.59 18.69 -1.61
N SER A 51 -0.26 18.71 -1.51
CA SER A 51 0.57 19.87 -1.83
C SER A 51 1.75 19.52 -2.74
N GLY A 52 2.17 20.42 -3.61
CA GLY A 52 3.35 20.24 -4.45
C GLY A 52 4.63 20.14 -3.61
N GLN A 53 5.53 19.23 -4.00
CA GLN A 53 6.84 19.08 -3.38
C GLN A 53 7.93 19.35 -4.42
N SER A 54 8.90 20.19 -4.07
CA SER A 54 10.05 20.44 -4.92
C SER A 54 11.04 19.28 -4.83
N ILE A 55 11.42 18.75 -5.99
CA ILE A 55 12.41 17.68 -6.14
C ILE A 55 13.63 18.27 -6.83
N SER A 56 14.76 18.28 -6.16
CA SER A 56 16.03 18.79 -6.71
C SER A 56 16.54 17.89 -7.82
N ASP A 57 17.24 18.47 -8.78
CA ASP A 57 17.86 17.76 -9.88
C ASP A 57 18.85 16.70 -9.39
N GLY A 58 18.77 15.48 -9.93
CA GLY A 58 19.69 14.39 -9.62
C GLY A 58 19.70 13.95 -8.13
N THR A 59 18.64 14.28 -7.38
CA THR A 59 18.58 13.99 -5.94
C THR A 59 17.42 13.09 -5.59
N LEU A 60 17.72 11.91 -5.09
CA LEU A 60 16.72 10.97 -4.60
C LEU A 60 16.05 11.54 -3.35
N THR A 61 14.78 11.89 -3.45
CA THR A 61 14.04 12.63 -2.43
C THR A 61 12.84 11.81 -1.96
N LYS A 62 12.66 11.67 -0.65
CA LYS A 62 11.46 11.03 -0.08
C LYS A 62 10.20 11.80 -0.48
N VAL A 63 9.21 11.11 -1.02
CA VAL A 63 7.92 11.69 -1.36
C VAL A 63 7.06 11.79 -0.11
N THR A 64 6.46 12.98 0.10
CA THR A 64 5.48 13.18 1.16
C THR A 64 4.08 12.95 0.62
N PHE A 65 3.22 12.28 1.42
CA PHE A 65 1.81 12.04 1.15
C PHE A 65 1.03 12.52 2.36
N GLU A 66 0.35 13.65 2.24
CA GLU A 66 -0.18 14.39 3.38
C GLU A 66 -1.64 14.10 3.69
N THR A 67 -2.32 13.36 2.81
CA THR A 67 -3.74 13.06 2.97
C THR A 67 -4.00 11.58 2.81
N GLU A 68 -4.63 10.99 3.81
CA GLU A 68 -5.09 9.61 3.78
C GLU A 68 -6.54 9.55 3.29
N LEU A 69 -6.83 8.67 2.33
CA LEU A 69 -8.19 8.32 1.97
C LEU A 69 -8.74 7.29 2.97
N PHE A 70 -7.90 6.34 3.33
CA PHE A 70 -8.14 5.43 4.44
C PHE A 70 -6.81 4.84 4.94
N ASP A 71 -6.80 4.44 6.21
CA ASP A 71 -5.80 3.59 6.84
C ASP A 71 -6.53 2.69 7.83
N SER A 72 -6.61 1.39 7.54
CA SER A 72 -7.44 0.46 8.30
C SER A 72 -7.00 0.27 9.73
N ASP A 73 -5.70 0.36 9.98
CA ASP A 73 -5.09 -0.03 11.25
C ASP A 73 -4.17 1.06 11.83
N GLY A 74 -4.20 2.28 11.26
CA GLY A 74 -3.32 3.38 11.68
C GLY A 74 -1.83 3.06 11.47
N LYS A 75 -1.47 2.45 10.33
CA LYS A 75 -0.11 1.98 10.04
C LYS A 75 0.63 2.83 9.03
N PHE A 76 0.00 3.88 8.53
CA PHE A 76 0.62 4.88 7.69
C PHE A 76 0.80 6.19 8.47
N ALA A 77 2.02 6.64 8.60
CA ALA A 77 2.36 7.91 9.26
C ALA A 77 3.65 8.48 8.66
N ASP A 78 3.78 9.80 8.61
CA ASP A 78 4.97 10.48 8.09
C ASP A 78 5.41 9.99 6.69
N SER A 79 4.44 9.68 5.82
CA SER A 79 4.68 9.13 4.48
C SER A 79 5.46 7.80 4.51
N ARG A 80 5.20 6.99 5.52
CA ARG A 80 5.77 5.69 5.78
C ARG A 80 4.67 4.70 6.16
N PHE A 81 4.71 3.52 5.58
CA PHE A 81 3.86 2.41 5.98
C PHE A 81 4.64 1.42 6.83
N THR A 82 4.17 1.15 8.05
CA THR A 82 4.83 0.27 9.03
C THR A 82 3.82 -0.74 9.57
N PRO A 83 3.58 -1.87 8.88
CA PRO A 83 2.62 -2.87 9.33
C PRO A 83 3.10 -3.59 10.59
N THR A 84 2.14 -4.02 11.41
CA THR A 84 2.41 -4.86 12.60
C THR A 84 2.09 -6.34 12.36
N VAL A 85 1.63 -6.69 11.18
CA VAL A 85 1.31 -8.06 10.79
C VAL A 85 2.25 -8.49 9.68
N ALA A 86 3.01 -9.55 9.92
CA ALA A 86 3.91 -10.11 8.91
C ALA A 86 3.12 -10.73 7.75
N GLY A 87 3.68 -10.69 6.55
CA GLY A 87 3.07 -11.29 5.36
C GLY A 87 3.47 -10.62 4.07
N TYR A 88 2.87 -11.07 2.97
CA TYR A 88 3.02 -10.43 1.68
C TYR A 88 2.06 -9.24 1.55
N TYR A 89 2.58 -8.16 0.97
CA TYR A 89 1.85 -6.94 0.70
C TYR A 89 1.89 -6.62 -0.78
N PHE A 90 0.71 -6.33 -1.34
CA PHE A 90 0.59 -5.70 -2.64
C PHE A 90 0.77 -4.19 -2.45
N VAL A 91 1.67 -3.60 -3.21
CA VAL A 91 2.07 -2.20 -3.10
C VAL A 91 1.96 -1.53 -4.45
N SER A 92 1.38 -0.34 -4.49
CA SER A 92 1.38 0.51 -5.68
C SER A 92 1.60 1.97 -5.29
N SER A 93 2.48 2.63 -6.02
CA SER A 93 2.69 4.08 -5.89
C SER A 93 2.89 4.70 -7.27
N THR A 94 2.29 5.86 -7.47
CA THR A 94 2.49 6.70 -8.64
C THR A 94 2.96 8.07 -8.17
N VAL A 95 4.01 8.58 -8.79
CA VAL A 95 4.48 9.96 -8.59
C VAL A 95 4.56 10.60 -9.97
N SER A 96 4.06 11.83 -10.09
CA SER A 96 4.14 12.60 -11.34
C SER A 96 4.95 13.85 -11.10
N ILE A 97 5.96 14.07 -11.95
CA ILE A 97 6.78 15.30 -11.99
C ILE A 97 6.18 16.25 -13.03
N THR A 98 5.97 17.50 -12.62
CA THR A 98 5.45 18.52 -13.51
C THR A 98 6.54 19.07 -14.43
N ASN A 99 6.16 19.45 -15.66
CA ASN A 99 7.02 20.15 -16.60
C ASN A 99 8.37 19.46 -16.88
N LEU A 100 8.42 18.13 -16.89
CA LEU A 100 9.64 17.41 -17.20
C LEU A 100 10.10 17.70 -18.64
N PRO A 101 11.33 18.19 -18.88
CA PRO A 101 11.82 18.50 -20.21
C PRO A 101 11.94 17.26 -21.11
N TYR A 102 11.93 17.48 -22.42
CA TYR A 102 12.22 16.42 -23.40
C TYR A 102 13.58 15.77 -23.13
N GLY A 103 13.60 14.45 -23.11
CA GLY A 103 14.79 13.65 -22.84
C GLY A 103 15.17 13.51 -21.37
N ALA A 104 14.54 14.27 -20.48
CA ALA A 104 14.70 14.07 -19.04
C ALA A 104 13.88 12.85 -18.54
N TYR A 105 14.28 12.30 -17.41
CA TYR A 105 13.57 11.21 -16.76
C TYR A 105 13.07 11.59 -15.36
N CYS A 106 12.11 10.84 -14.89
CA CYS A 106 11.83 10.68 -13.45
C CYS A 106 11.93 9.19 -13.07
N LEU A 107 12.37 8.95 -11.85
CA LEU A 107 12.67 7.61 -11.33
C LEU A 107 12.01 7.47 -9.96
N ILE A 108 11.13 6.47 -9.80
CA ILE A 108 10.56 6.10 -8.51
C ILE A 108 11.36 4.96 -7.88
N SER A 109 11.64 5.07 -6.59
CA SER A 109 12.44 4.10 -5.83
C SER A 109 11.72 3.76 -4.52
N PRO A 110 11.00 2.64 -4.45
CA PRO A 110 10.51 2.09 -3.20
C PRO A 110 11.67 1.59 -2.34
N THR A 111 11.58 1.83 -1.03
CA THR A 111 12.57 1.33 -0.06
C THR A 111 11.90 0.51 1.03
N LYS A 112 12.58 -0.53 1.49
CA LYS A 112 12.26 -1.31 2.70
C LYS A 112 13.35 -1.05 3.74
N ASN A 113 12.99 -0.55 4.91
CA ASN A 113 13.93 -0.23 5.99
C ASN A 113 15.10 0.67 5.54
N GLY A 114 14.80 1.65 4.69
CA GLY A 114 15.79 2.54 4.10
C GLY A 114 16.64 1.93 2.98
N THR A 115 16.48 0.65 2.68
CA THR A 115 17.19 -0.02 1.59
C THR A 115 16.31 -0.05 0.34
N GLN A 116 16.86 0.39 -0.79
CA GLN A 116 16.17 0.36 -2.08
C GLN A 116 15.80 -1.07 -2.47
N ILE A 117 14.55 -1.28 -2.88
CA ILE A 117 14.07 -2.57 -3.39
C ILE A 117 14.39 -2.67 -4.90
N PHE A 118 13.99 -1.67 -5.65
CA PHE A 118 14.27 -1.49 -7.08
C PHE A 118 14.02 -0.03 -7.45
N TYR A 119 14.16 0.31 -8.73
CA TYR A 119 13.63 1.56 -9.26
C TYR A 119 12.96 1.33 -10.61
N ALA A 120 11.94 2.14 -10.88
CA ALA A 120 11.31 2.26 -12.18
C ALA A 120 11.56 3.67 -12.74
N LEU A 121 11.82 3.76 -14.04
CA LEU A 121 12.20 4.99 -14.70
C LEU A 121 11.22 5.28 -15.85
N GLN A 122 10.81 6.52 -15.95
CA GLN A 122 10.02 7.04 -17.06
C GLN A 122 10.75 8.21 -17.71
N VAL A 123 10.92 8.16 -19.02
CA VAL A 123 11.56 9.23 -19.80
C VAL A 123 10.50 10.03 -20.55
N ASN A 124 10.59 11.36 -20.53
CA ASN A 124 9.84 12.20 -21.47
C ASN A 124 10.44 12.08 -22.86
N GLY A 125 9.94 11.14 -23.65
CA GLY A 125 10.46 10.83 -24.99
C GLY A 125 9.58 11.31 -26.16
N TYR A 126 8.45 12.00 -25.89
CA TYR A 126 7.44 12.20 -26.92
C TYR A 126 7.12 13.66 -27.25
N SER A 127 7.57 14.60 -26.47
CA SER A 127 7.19 16.00 -26.70
C SER A 127 8.37 16.94 -26.59
N PRO A 128 8.58 17.83 -27.58
CA PRO A 128 9.53 18.92 -27.41
C PRO A 128 9.08 19.95 -26.36
N ALA A 129 7.83 19.89 -25.94
CA ALA A 129 7.32 20.67 -24.80
C ALA A 129 7.56 19.93 -23.48
N ASN A 130 7.69 20.70 -22.41
CA ASN A 130 7.69 20.14 -21.06
C ASN A 130 6.33 19.53 -20.73
N VAL A 131 6.33 18.31 -20.20
CA VAL A 131 5.09 17.59 -19.87
C VAL A 131 5.13 17.05 -18.45
N ASP A 132 3.94 16.87 -17.90
CA ASP A 132 3.78 16.18 -16.64
C ASP A 132 4.03 14.68 -16.88
N THR A 133 4.98 14.12 -16.18
CA THR A 133 5.46 12.75 -16.43
C THR A 133 5.21 11.88 -15.19
N PRO A 134 4.22 10.98 -15.25
CA PRO A 134 4.00 10.01 -14.16
C PRO A 134 4.96 8.83 -14.29
N VAL A 135 5.41 8.33 -13.14
CA VAL A 135 6.09 7.05 -13.00
C VAL A 135 5.41 6.22 -11.93
N THR A 136 5.23 4.95 -12.20
CA THR A 136 4.52 4.03 -11.30
C THR A 136 5.40 2.85 -10.94
N ALA A 137 5.39 2.50 -9.65
CA ALA A 137 5.92 1.26 -9.12
C ALA A 137 4.77 0.42 -8.56
N THR A 138 4.64 -0.84 -9.02
CA THR A 138 3.68 -1.80 -8.50
C THR A 138 4.40 -3.12 -8.29
N PHE A 139 4.31 -3.66 -7.09
CA PHE A 139 5.08 -4.84 -6.69
C PHE A 139 4.46 -5.56 -5.50
N MET A 140 4.96 -6.75 -5.24
CA MET A 140 4.71 -7.48 -3.99
C MET A 140 6.00 -7.55 -3.18
N VAL A 141 5.86 -7.45 -1.86
CA VAL A 141 6.98 -7.52 -0.93
C VAL A 141 6.56 -8.23 0.34
N TYR A 142 7.44 -9.05 0.89
CA TYR A 142 7.26 -9.60 2.22
C TYR A 142 7.76 -8.60 3.25
N LEU A 143 6.91 -8.29 4.23
CA LEU A 143 7.24 -7.45 5.38
C LEU A 143 7.06 -8.28 6.66
N ASP A 144 8.06 -8.23 7.52
CA ASP A 144 7.90 -8.63 8.91
C ASP A 144 7.16 -7.53 9.68
N ALA A 145 6.69 -7.86 10.87
CA ALA A 145 6.15 -6.84 11.77
C ALA A 145 7.23 -5.77 12.01
N ASP A 146 6.81 -4.50 11.96
CA ASP A 146 7.66 -3.32 12.13
C ASP A 146 8.65 -3.01 10.99
N ASP A 147 8.73 -3.82 9.92
CA ASP A 147 9.35 -3.39 8.68
C ASP A 147 8.60 -2.18 8.12
N TYR A 148 9.31 -1.29 7.42
CA TYR A 148 8.64 -0.13 6.83
C TYR A 148 8.95 0.07 5.35
N LEU A 149 7.98 0.67 4.65
CA LEU A 149 8.10 1.09 3.26
C LEU A 149 8.02 2.61 3.15
N GLU A 150 8.85 3.16 2.28
CA GLU A 150 8.84 4.56 1.87
C GLU A 150 9.01 4.65 0.35
N ILE A 151 8.56 5.76 -0.22
CA ILE A 151 8.68 6.04 -1.65
C ILE A 151 9.62 7.23 -1.85
N PHE A 152 10.61 7.05 -2.70
CA PHE A 152 11.51 8.11 -3.12
C PHE A 152 11.32 8.39 -4.62
N ILE A 153 11.66 9.60 -5.03
CA ILE A 153 11.64 10.07 -6.42
C ILE A 153 12.93 10.82 -6.74
N GLU A 154 13.39 10.70 -7.96
CA GLU A 154 14.47 11.49 -8.52
C GLU A 154 14.06 11.98 -9.92
N GLN A 155 14.59 13.08 -10.35
CA GLN A 155 14.45 13.60 -11.72
C GLN A 155 15.76 14.26 -12.18
N ASN A 156 15.98 14.36 -13.50
CA ASN A 156 17.19 14.95 -14.08
C ASN A 156 16.89 16.07 -15.09
N ALA A 157 15.97 16.95 -14.74
CA ALA A 157 15.57 18.08 -15.60
C ALA A 157 16.63 19.20 -15.71
N GLY A 158 17.75 19.11 -14.99
CA GLY A 158 18.76 20.16 -14.88
C GLY A 158 18.36 21.30 -13.91
N THR A 159 17.16 21.28 -13.40
CA THR A 159 16.62 22.24 -12.41
C THR A 159 15.61 21.52 -11.50
N SER A 160 15.30 22.12 -10.35
CA SER A 160 14.25 21.59 -9.50
C SER A 160 12.91 21.58 -10.21
N GLN A 161 12.16 20.49 -10.07
CA GLN A 161 10.81 20.33 -10.57
C GLN A 161 9.85 20.01 -9.41
N ASN A 162 8.57 20.28 -9.59
CA ASN A 162 7.57 19.96 -8.57
C ASN A 162 6.86 18.64 -8.89
N THR A 163 6.38 17.98 -7.85
CA THR A 163 5.39 16.92 -8.03
C THR A 163 4.03 17.52 -8.35
N ARG A 164 3.19 16.75 -9.05
CA ARG A 164 1.75 17.01 -9.08
C ARG A 164 1.12 16.76 -7.70
N THR A 165 -0.15 17.11 -7.59
CA THR A 165 -0.97 16.94 -6.38
C THR A 165 -2.22 16.13 -6.72
N GLY A 166 -2.96 15.74 -5.68
CA GLY A 166 -4.16 14.93 -5.82
C GLY A 166 -3.88 13.43 -5.92
N GLN A 167 -4.89 12.66 -6.21
CA GLN A 167 -4.80 11.20 -6.26
C GLN A 167 -3.97 10.66 -7.44
N GLU A 168 -3.50 11.52 -8.31
CA GLU A 168 -2.51 11.19 -9.34
C GLU A 168 -1.13 10.86 -8.73
N VAL A 169 -0.85 11.42 -7.54
CA VAL A 169 0.36 11.11 -6.76
C VAL A 169 -0.09 10.41 -5.47
N ARG A 170 0.09 9.10 -5.45
CA ARG A 170 -0.47 8.23 -4.43
C ARG A 170 0.49 7.13 -4.00
N PHE A 171 0.27 6.64 -2.79
CA PHE A 171 0.91 5.47 -2.24
C PHE A 171 -0.12 4.63 -1.50
N MET A 172 -0.18 3.36 -1.83
CA MET A 172 -1.10 2.42 -1.20
C MET A 172 -0.46 1.06 -1.03
N ALA A 173 -0.89 0.35 0.00
CA ALA A 173 -0.59 -1.05 0.18
C ALA A 173 -1.75 -1.78 0.84
N GLN A 174 -1.80 -3.09 0.63
CA GLN A 174 -2.71 -3.99 1.34
C GLN A 174 -2.05 -5.33 1.57
N ARG A 175 -2.36 -5.95 2.70
CA ARG A 175 -1.93 -7.32 3.00
C ARG A 175 -2.64 -8.30 2.07
N ILE A 176 -1.89 -9.29 1.58
CA ILE A 176 -2.45 -10.43 0.84
C ILE A 176 -2.63 -11.55 1.86
N THR A 177 -3.87 -12.00 2.05
CA THR A 177 -4.18 -13.12 2.95
C THR A 177 -4.13 -14.45 2.20
N GLY A 178 -3.68 -15.51 2.87
CA GLY A 178 -3.58 -16.84 2.29
C GLY A 178 -2.35 -17.04 1.39
N ALA A 179 -1.37 -16.14 1.44
CA ALA A 179 -0.10 -16.29 0.73
C ALA A 179 1.03 -16.65 1.71
#